data_db5fa2bd017932f7346b420747051574
#
_entry.id   db5fa2bd017932f7346b420747051574
#
_cell.length_a   1.000
_cell.length_b   1.000
_cell.length_c   1.000
_cell.angle_alpha   90.00
_cell.angle_beta   90.00
_cell.angle_gamma   90.00
#
_symmetry.space_group_name_H-M   'P 1'
#
loop_
_entity.id
_entity.type
_entity.pdbx_description
1 polymer ?
#
loop_
_entity_poly.entity_id
_entity_poly.type
_entity_poly.pdbx_seq_one_letter_code
_entity_poly.pdbx_strand_id
1 'polypeptide(L)'
;DLKTPAPTMLYGYGGFNISLTPEFSPATLGWVQMGGIYAVANLRGGGEYGKAWHDGGRLANKQNVFDDFIAAGEYLVKQGVTTPQQLVIRGGSNGGLLVGAVTNQRPDLFAVALPAVGVMDMLRFDRFTAGRYWVDDYGYPSKEADWKVLRAYSPYHNIQSGKDYPAILVTTADTDDRVVPGHSFKYAAALQAAQIGPKPHLIRIETRAGHGSGKPTAK
;
A
#
# COMPACT_ATOMS: atom_id res chain seq x y z
N ASP A 1 -5.78 -27.22 -7.95
CA ASP A 1 -6.13 -27.67 -6.59
C ASP A 1 -4.97 -27.36 -5.64
N LEU A 2 -5.22 -26.39 -4.73
CA LEU A 2 -4.28 -26.05 -3.67
C LEU A 2 -4.30 -27.16 -2.62
N LYS A 3 -3.29 -28.00 -2.63
CA LYS A 3 -3.13 -29.07 -1.63
C LYS A 3 -2.43 -28.58 -0.36
N THR A 4 -1.70 -27.47 -0.45
CA THR A 4 -0.93 -26.85 0.66
C THR A 4 -0.93 -25.34 0.50
N PRO A 5 -0.80 -24.57 1.59
CA PRO A 5 -0.62 -23.12 1.51
C PRO A 5 0.57 -22.76 0.62
N ALA A 6 0.44 -21.70 -0.19
CA ALA A 6 1.46 -21.27 -1.13
C ALA A 6 1.78 -19.77 -0.95
N PRO A 7 2.98 -19.30 -1.36
CA PRO A 7 3.29 -17.89 -1.42
C PRO A 7 2.23 -17.13 -2.21
N THR A 8 1.59 -16.15 -1.57
CA THR A 8 0.48 -15.40 -2.15
C THR A 8 0.78 -13.92 -2.13
N MET A 9 0.61 -13.27 -3.28
CA MET A 9 0.68 -11.81 -3.40
C MET A 9 -0.74 -11.25 -3.42
N LEU A 10 -1.09 -10.47 -2.41
CA LEU A 10 -2.34 -9.74 -2.32
C LEU A 10 -2.13 -8.30 -2.77
N TYR A 11 -2.84 -7.90 -3.80
CA TYR A 11 -2.81 -6.55 -4.36
C TYR A 11 -4.08 -5.78 -4.00
N GLY A 12 -3.93 -4.50 -3.70
CA GLY A 12 -5.04 -3.59 -3.46
C GLY A 12 -4.72 -2.15 -3.84
N TYR A 13 -5.78 -1.36 -4.03
CA TYR A 13 -5.69 0.08 -4.27
C TYR A 13 -6.59 0.86 -3.32
N GLY A 14 -7.92 0.76 -3.44
CA GLY A 14 -8.90 1.25 -2.48
C GLY A 14 -8.98 2.77 -2.38
N GLY A 15 -9.22 3.47 -3.49
CA GLY A 15 -9.41 4.91 -3.46
C GLY A 15 -9.79 5.51 -4.81
N PHE A 16 -10.16 6.79 -4.78
CA PHE A 16 -10.37 7.62 -5.97
C PHE A 16 -11.43 7.08 -6.95
N ASN A 17 -12.37 6.27 -6.47
CA ASN A 17 -13.38 5.65 -7.33
C ASN A 17 -12.78 4.81 -8.48
N ILE A 18 -11.55 4.32 -8.31
CA ILE A 18 -10.88 3.48 -9.31
C ILE A 18 -11.28 2.03 -9.11
N SER A 19 -11.81 1.42 -10.16
CA SER A 19 -12.18 0.00 -10.18
C SER A 19 -11.01 -0.86 -10.61
N LEU A 20 -10.65 -1.86 -9.80
CA LEU A 20 -9.70 -2.89 -10.20
C LEU A 20 -10.44 -3.96 -10.99
N THR A 21 -10.09 -4.09 -12.25
CA THR A 21 -10.61 -5.09 -13.17
C THR A 21 -9.52 -6.05 -13.60
N PRO A 22 -9.84 -7.26 -14.08
CA PRO A 22 -8.84 -8.18 -14.61
C PRO A 22 -8.04 -7.54 -15.74
N GLU A 23 -6.72 -7.57 -15.61
CA GLU A 23 -5.81 -7.12 -16.65
C GLU A 23 -4.64 -8.09 -16.82
N PHE A 24 -4.06 -8.11 -18.02
CA PHE A 24 -2.86 -8.90 -18.28
C PHE A 24 -1.62 -8.15 -17.75
N SER A 25 -0.79 -8.86 -16.97
CA SER A 25 0.49 -8.35 -16.48
C SER A 25 1.58 -9.42 -16.61
N PRO A 26 2.66 -9.15 -17.37
CA PRO A 26 3.79 -10.07 -17.46
C PRO A 26 4.43 -10.35 -16.09
N ALA A 27 4.47 -9.37 -15.19
CA ALA A 27 5.01 -9.55 -13.85
C ALA A 27 4.15 -10.49 -13.01
N THR A 28 2.82 -10.38 -13.10
CA THR A 28 1.88 -11.30 -12.43
C THR A 28 2.00 -12.70 -13.00
N LEU A 29 2.14 -12.84 -14.33
CA LEU A 29 2.36 -14.12 -14.97
C LEU A 29 3.65 -14.79 -14.48
N GLY A 30 4.75 -14.03 -14.40
CA GLY A 30 6.02 -14.52 -13.85
C GLY A 30 5.89 -15.01 -12.40
N TRP A 31 5.15 -14.29 -11.55
CA TRP A 31 4.86 -14.71 -10.18
C TRP A 31 4.12 -16.06 -10.13
N VAL A 32 3.09 -16.21 -10.95
CA VAL A 32 2.29 -17.44 -11.04
C VAL A 32 3.12 -18.61 -11.60
N GLN A 33 3.97 -18.36 -12.61
CA GLN A 33 4.87 -19.37 -13.16
C GLN A 33 5.90 -19.89 -12.13
N MET A 34 6.28 -19.06 -11.15
CA MET A 34 7.13 -19.48 -10.03
C MET A 34 6.37 -20.29 -8.95
N GLY A 35 5.08 -20.54 -9.14
CA GLY A 35 4.23 -21.28 -8.19
C GLY A 35 3.51 -20.40 -7.17
N GLY A 36 3.58 -19.08 -7.32
CA GLY A 36 2.88 -18.13 -6.46
C GLY A 36 1.41 -17.96 -6.84
N ILE A 37 0.61 -17.52 -5.88
CA ILE A 37 -0.79 -17.12 -6.08
C ILE A 37 -0.86 -15.60 -6.15
N TYR A 38 -1.68 -15.08 -7.05
CA TYR A 38 -1.96 -13.65 -7.15
C TYR A 38 -3.44 -13.39 -6.84
N ALA A 39 -3.70 -12.59 -5.83
CA ALA A 39 -5.03 -12.21 -5.38
C ALA A 39 -5.21 -10.69 -5.48
N VAL A 40 -6.37 -10.24 -5.92
CA VAL A 40 -6.75 -8.82 -5.98
C VAL A 40 -7.96 -8.61 -5.10
N ALA A 41 -7.88 -7.63 -4.18
CA ALA A 41 -9.00 -7.26 -3.33
C ALA A 41 -9.69 -6.01 -3.85
N ASN A 42 -11.01 -6.09 -4.07
CA ASN A 42 -11.85 -4.95 -4.35
C ASN A 42 -12.27 -4.31 -3.03
N LEU A 43 -11.69 -3.15 -2.73
CA LEU A 43 -11.82 -2.50 -1.42
C LEU A 43 -12.78 -1.32 -1.49
N ARG A 44 -13.50 -1.03 -0.41
CA ARG A 44 -14.21 0.25 -0.29
C ARG A 44 -13.26 1.41 -0.59
N GLY A 45 -13.77 2.50 -1.15
CA GLY A 45 -12.95 3.59 -1.69
C GLY A 45 -12.67 3.48 -3.19
N GLY A 46 -12.70 2.27 -3.75
CA GLY A 46 -12.72 2.03 -5.20
C GLY A 46 -14.10 2.27 -5.82
N GLY A 47 -14.21 2.03 -7.13
CA GLY A 47 -15.43 2.23 -7.89
C GLY A 47 -16.20 0.95 -8.25
N GLU A 48 -15.72 -0.22 -7.83
CA GLU A 48 -16.18 -1.53 -8.31
C GLU A 48 -17.68 -1.74 -8.09
N TYR A 49 -18.23 -1.18 -7.02
CA TYR A 49 -19.65 -1.32 -6.65
C TYR A 49 -20.38 0.02 -6.53
N GLY A 50 -19.89 1.04 -7.26
CA GLY A 50 -20.56 2.33 -7.40
C GLY A 50 -20.26 3.33 -6.28
N LYS A 51 -21.07 4.41 -6.25
CA LYS A 51 -20.84 5.57 -5.39
C LYS A 51 -20.77 5.25 -3.90
N ALA A 52 -21.67 4.41 -3.40
CA ALA A 52 -21.70 4.04 -1.99
C ALA A 52 -20.42 3.28 -1.57
N TRP A 53 -19.84 2.49 -2.46
CA TRP A 53 -18.60 1.79 -2.26
C TRP A 53 -17.42 2.77 -2.16
N HIS A 54 -17.36 3.75 -3.06
CA HIS A 54 -16.37 4.83 -3.01
C HIS A 54 -16.51 5.66 -1.73
N ASP A 55 -17.70 6.14 -1.42
CA ASP A 55 -17.97 6.96 -0.22
C ASP A 55 -17.65 6.18 1.08
N GLY A 56 -17.84 4.87 1.08
CA GLY A 56 -17.52 3.99 2.21
C GLY A 56 -16.03 3.84 2.53
N GLY A 57 -15.15 4.35 1.68
CA GLY A 57 -13.69 4.25 1.84
C GLY A 57 -12.92 5.56 1.66
N ARG A 58 -13.59 6.72 1.75
CA ARG A 58 -12.93 8.03 1.64
C ARG A 58 -13.15 8.91 2.86
N LEU A 59 -12.36 9.96 3.01
CA LEU A 59 -12.45 10.94 4.09
C LEU A 59 -12.43 10.24 5.48
N ALA A 60 -13.42 10.53 6.34
CA ALA A 60 -13.53 9.91 7.66
C ALA A 60 -13.71 8.37 7.61
N ASN A 61 -14.12 7.82 6.47
CA ASN A 61 -14.30 6.40 6.27
C ASN A 61 -13.06 5.68 5.74
N LYS A 62 -11.93 6.36 5.59
CA LYS A 62 -10.71 5.78 4.97
C LYS A 62 -10.20 4.54 5.70
N GLN A 63 -10.39 4.43 7.01
CA GLN A 63 -10.00 3.23 7.77
C GLN A 63 -10.69 1.96 7.24
N ASN A 64 -11.91 2.06 6.70
CA ASN A 64 -12.61 0.91 6.10
C ASN A 64 -11.82 0.23 4.97
N VAL A 65 -11.03 1.00 4.22
CA VAL A 65 -10.16 0.46 3.16
C VAL A 65 -9.10 -0.47 3.74
N PHE A 66 -8.48 -0.04 4.84
CA PHE A 66 -7.45 -0.82 5.54
C PHE A 66 -8.06 -2.06 6.20
N ASP A 67 -9.22 -1.91 6.82
CA ASP A 67 -9.96 -3.02 7.43
C ASP A 67 -10.34 -4.07 6.38
N ASP A 68 -10.83 -3.65 5.22
CA ASP A 68 -11.17 -4.55 4.11
C ASP A 68 -9.93 -5.33 3.62
N PHE A 69 -8.80 -4.66 3.49
CA PHE A 69 -7.56 -5.31 3.02
C PHE A 69 -6.99 -6.29 4.06
N ILE A 70 -7.03 -5.92 5.33
CA ILE A 70 -6.66 -6.83 6.44
C ILE A 70 -7.58 -8.04 6.43
N ALA A 71 -8.90 -7.84 6.32
CA ALA A 71 -9.89 -8.93 6.27
C ALA A 71 -9.65 -9.84 5.05
N ALA A 72 -9.27 -9.30 3.90
CA ALA A 72 -8.91 -10.11 2.73
C ALA A 72 -7.68 -10.99 3.01
N GLY A 73 -6.64 -10.45 3.65
CA GLY A 73 -5.47 -11.21 4.07
C GLY A 73 -5.81 -12.31 5.07
N GLU A 74 -6.59 -11.99 6.09
CA GLU A 74 -7.08 -12.97 7.08
C GLU A 74 -7.93 -14.07 6.43
N TYR A 75 -8.78 -13.70 5.47
CA TYR A 75 -9.58 -14.67 4.72
C TYR A 75 -8.71 -15.66 3.96
N LEU A 76 -7.67 -15.20 3.24
CA LEU A 76 -6.75 -16.07 2.51
C LEU A 76 -6.03 -17.05 3.45
N VAL A 77 -5.61 -16.59 4.62
CA VAL A 77 -4.99 -17.44 5.64
C VAL A 77 -5.99 -18.46 6.20
N LYS A 78 -7.19 -18.01 6.56
CA LYS A 78 -8.26 -18.87 7.10
C LYS A 78 -8.70 -19.95 6.12
N GLN A 79 -8.72 -19.65 4.83
CA GLN A 79 -9.06 -20.62 3.77
C GLN A 79 -7.89 -21.57 3.42
N GLY A 80 -6.74 -21.45 4.09
CA GLY A 80 -5.57 -22.28 3.81
C GLY A 80 -4.89 -22.01 2.47
N VAL A 81 -5.19 -20.86 1.83
CA VAL A 81 -4.55 -20.45 0.58
C VAL A 81 -3.09 -20.09 0.82
N THR A 82 -2.81 -19.45 1.96
CA THR A 82 -1.47 -19.01 2.35
C THR A 82 -1.31 -19.03 3.88
N THR A 83 -0.17 -18.57 4.36
CA THR A 83 0.10 -18.34 5.78
C THR A 83 0.65 -16.91 5.97
N PRO A 84 0.64 -16.34 7.19
CA PRO A 84 1.27 -15.04 7.45
C PRO A 84 2.75 -15.00 7.04
N GLN A 85 3.45 -16.14 7.06
CA GLN A 85 4.86 -16.25 6.66
C GLN A 85 5.07 -16.31 5.13
N GLN A 86 3.97 -16.42 4.37
CA GLN A 86 3.98 -16.52 2.91
C GLN A 86 3.11 -15.45 2.22
N LEU A 87 2.44 -14.59 3.01
CA LEU A 87 1.58 -13.54 2.48
C LEU A 87 2.39 -12.29 2.16
N VAL A 88 2.45 -11.94 0.89
CA VAL A 88 3.06 -10.71 0.36
C VAL A 88 1.96 -9.71 0.05
N ILE A 89 2.13 -8.46 0.44
CA ILE A 89 1.19 -7.38 0.09
C ILE A 89 1.86 -6.36 -0.84
N ARG A 90 1.11 -5.91 -1.84
CA ARG A 90 1.58 -4.96 -2.84
C ARG A 90 0.51 -3.91 -3.15
N GLY A 91 0.94 -2.69 -3.37
CA GLY A 91 0.10 -1.59 -3.84
C GLY A 91 0.95 -0.39 -4.26
N GLY A 92 0.45 0.39 -5.20
CA GLY A 92 1.13 1.57 -5.72
C GLY A 92 0.33 2.86 -5.48
N SER A 93 1.01 4.00 -5.33
CA SER A 93 0.37 5.31 -5.17
C SER A 93 -0.54 5.35 -3.94
N ASN A 94 -1.84 5.57 -4.10
CA ASN A 94 -2.82 5.35 -3.02
C ASN A 94 -2.77 3.91 -2.47
N GLY A 95 -2.48 2.90 -3.31
CA GLY A 95 -2.21 1.53 -2.86
C GLY A 95 -0.91 1.38 -2.07
N GLY A 96 0.07 2.25 -2.29
CA GLY A 96 1.28 2.32 -1.45
C GLY A 96 0.98 2.85 -0.06
N LEU A 97 0.11 3.86 0.06
CA LEU A 97 -0.46 4.29 1.35
C LEU A 97 -1.16 3.13 2.04
N LEU A 98 -2.02 2.39 1.33
CA LEU A 98 -2.70 1.20 1.84
C LEU A 98 -1.71 0.21 2.46
N VAL A 99 -0.67 -0.17 1.71
CA VAL A 99 0.34 -1.12 2.18
C VAL A 99 1.07 -0.61 3.41
N GLY A 100 1.47 0.67 3.42
CA GLY A 100 2.13 1.29 4.58
C GLY A 100 1.25 1.31 5.83
N ALA A 101 -0.03 1.66 5.68
CA ALA A 101 -0.98 1.74 6.79
C ALA A 101 -1.26 0.35 7.40
N VAL A 102 -1.57 -0.65 6.58
CA VAL A 102 -1.88 -2.01 7.10
C VAL A 102 -0.64 -2.70 7.68
N THR A 103 0.55 -2.39 7.18
CA THR A 103 1.81 -2.89 7.75
C THR A 103 2.00 -2.38 9.19
N ASN A 104 1.68 -1.12 9.46
CA ASN A 104 1.71 -0.59 10.82
C ASN A 104 0.64 -1.21 11.73
N GLN A 105 -0.56 -1.44 11.17
CA GLN A 105 -1.71 -1.93 11.95
C GLN A 105 -1.62 -3.43 12.26
N ARG A 106 -1.13 -4.23 11.31
CA ARG A 106 -1.04 -5.69 11.41
C ARG A 106 0.31 -6.22 10.89
N PRO A 107 1.42 -5.85 11.53
CA PRO A 107 2.75 -6.33 11.12
C PRO A 107 2.91 -7.86 11.23
N ASP A 108 2.10 -8.51 12.06
CA ASP A 108 2.06 -9.94 12.28
C ASP A 108 1.46 -10.74 11.11
N LEU A 109 0.63 -10.10 10.29
CA LEU A 109 -0.17 -10.78 9.25
C LEU A 109 0.61 -10.99 7.94
N PHE A 110 1.66 -10.23 7.70
CA PHE A 110 2.36 -10.19 6.42
C PHE A 110 3.82 -10.62 6.52
N ALA A 111 4.30 -11.39 5.55
CA ALA A 111 5.71 -11.77 5.42
C ALA A 111 6.53 -10.65 4.77
N VAL A 112 5.97 -10.03 3.73
CA VAL A 112 6.62 -9.00 2.92
C VAL A 112 5.63 -7.90 2.56
N ALA A 113 6.06 -6.64 2.64
CA ALA A 113 5.30 -5.49 2.18
C ALA A 113 6.05 -4.75 1.06
N LEU A 114 5.35 -4.48 -0.05
CA LEU A 114 5.88 -3.85 -1.26
C LEU A 114 5.12 -2.55 -1.57
N PRO A 115 5.29 -1.48 -0.77
CA PRO A 115 4.69 -0.19 -1.08
C PRO A 115 5.47 0.50 -2.20
N ALA A 116 4.79 0.83 -3.30
CA ALA A 116 5.37 1.51 -4.45
C ALA A 116 4.82 2.93 -4.59
N VAL A 117 5.70 3.92 -4.77
CA VAL A 117 5.37 5.34 -5.01
C VAL A 117 4.25 5.86 -4.09
N GLY A 118 4.28 5.47 -2.82
CA GLY A 118 3.17 5.65 -1.88
C GLY A 118 3.08 7.04 -1.26
N VAL A 119 1.85 7.44 -0.93
CA VAL A 119 1.57 8.67 -0.16
C VAL A 119 1.79 8.36 1.32
N MET A 120 3.01 8.56 1.84
CA MET A 120 3.40 8.07 3.16
C MET A 120 3.27 9.11 4.27
N ASP A 121 3.28 10.41 3.95
CA ASP A 121 3.07 11.51 4.91
C ASP A 121 1.72 12.17 4.65
N MET A 122 0.70 11.72 5.36
CA MET A 122 -0.67 12.21 5.20
C MET A 122 -0.92 13.58 5.84
N LEU A 123 0.03 14.11 6.59
CA LEU A 123 -0.10 15.45 7.20
C LEU A 123 0.46 16.57 6.31
N ARG A 124 1.14 16.19 5.20
CA ARG A 124 1.77 17.14 4.28
C ARG A 124 1.53 16.84 2.81
N PHE A 125 0.72 15.82 2.48
CA PHE A 125 0.54 15.42 1.08
C PHE A 125 0.03 16.56 0.19
N ASP A 126 -0.81 17.43 0.73
CA ASP A 126 -1.41 18.56 0.04
C ASP A 126 -0.43 19.71 -0.30
N ARG A 127 0.76 19.67 0.30
CA ARG A 127 1.83 20.68 0.09
C ARG A 127 2.78 20.35 -1.05
N PHE A 128 2.65 19.16 -1.64
CA PHE A 128 3.50 18.69 -2.72
C PHE A 128 2.72 18.62 -4.03
N THR A 129 3.31 19.05 -5.12
CA THR A 129 2.86 18.95 -6.51
C THR A 129 1.36 18.67 -6.73
N ALA A 130 1.00 17.41 -7.07
CA ALA A 130 -0.37 16.99 -7.33
C ALA A 130 -1.22 16.74 -6.07
N GLY A 131 -0.60 16.65 -4.90
CA GLY A 131 -1.29 16.31 -3.64
C GLY A 131 -2.47 17.20 -3.30
N ARG A 132 -2.39 18.50 -3.64
CA ARG A 132 -3.49 19.46 -3.45
C ARG A 132 -4.82 19.07 -4.10
N TYR A 133 -4.80 18.18 -5.08
CA TYR A 133 -5.99 17.70 -5.79
C TYR A 133 -6.62 16.45 -5.14
N TRP A 134 -6.01 15.88 -4.10
CA TRP A 134 -6.47 14.63 -3.48
C TRP A 134 -7.32 14.85 -2.23
N VAL A 135 -7.59 16.09 -1.89
CA VAL A 135 -8.35 16.47 -0.67
C VAL A 135 -9.80 15.97 -0.69
N ASP A 136 -10.39 15.76 -1.86
CA ASP A 136 -11.75 15.22 -1.97
C ASP A 136 -11.82 13.73 -1.53
N ASP A 137 -10.71 13.01 -1.61
CA ASP A 137 -10.63 11.61 -1.17
C ASP A 137 -10.03 11.47 0.23
N TYR A 138 -9.06 12.32 0.59
CA TYR A 138 -8.33 12.21 1.86
C TYR A 138 -8.79 13.19 2.95
N GLY A 139 -9.29 14.36 2.59
CA GLY A 139 -9.55 15.47 3.51
C GLY A 139 -8.41 16.48 3.55
N TYR A 140 -8.61 17.54 4.35
CA TYR A 140 -7.69 18.67 4.46
C TYR A 140 -6.83 18.56 5.72
N PRO A 141 -5.50 18.41 5.62
CA PRO A 141 -4.62 18.38 6.80
C PRO A 141 -4.70 19.65 7.67
N SER A 142 -5.17 20.77 7.10
CA SER A 142 -5.37 22.03 7.82
C SER A 142 -6.64 22.09 8.68
N LYS A 143 -7.57 21.15 8.49
CA LYS A 143 -8.81 21.06 9.29
C LYS A 143 -8.61 20.04 10.42
N GLU A 144 -8.89 20.44 11.65
CA GLU A 144 -8.65 19.60 12.84
C GLU A 144 -9.31 18.22 12.76
N ALA A 145 -10.56 18.16 12.31
CA ALA A 145 -11.28 16.89 12.18
C ALA A 145 -10.62 15.95 11.18
N ASP A 146 -10.26 16.45 10.00
CA ASP A 146 -9.59 15.68 8.95
C ASP A 146 -8.16 15.31 9.38
N TRP A 147 -7.45 16.23 10.03
CA TRP A 147 -6.10 15.99 10.56
C TRP A 147 -6.07 14.80 11.51
N LYS A 148 -7.06 14.68 12.42
CA LYS A 148 -7.16 13.55 13.36
C LYS A 148 -7.30 12.22 12.59
N VAL A 149 -8.13 12.19 11.57
CA VAL A 149 -8.33 11.00 10.70
C VAL A 149 -7.03 10.67 9.96
N LEU A 150 -6.43 11.65 9.29
CA LEU A 150 -5.19 11.49 8.53
C LEU A 150 -4.02 11.03 9.42
N ARG A 151 -3.89 11.63 10.61
CA ARG A 151 -2.84 11.27 11.58
C ARG A 151 -2.98 9.83 12.05
N ALA A 152 -4.21 9.34 12.20
CA ALA A 152 -4.47 8.02 12.74
C ALA A 152 -3.93 6.89 11.84
N TYR A 153 -3.88 7.08 10.52
CA TYR A 153 -3.40 6.05 9.60
C TYR A 153 -2.13 6.43 8.82
N SER A 154 -1.63 7.66 8.92
CA SER A 154 -0.44 8.11 8.18
C SER A 154 0.75 7.16 8.35
N PRO A 155 1.24 6.48 7.31
CA PRO A 155 2.28 5.45 7.46
C PRO A 155 3.54 5.95 8.15
N TYR A 156 4.05 7.09 7.74
CA TYR A 156 5.25 7.71 8.31
C TYR A 156 5.13 7.99 9.81
N HIS A 157 3.93 8.38 10.29
CA HIS A 157 3.71 8.81 11.66
C HIS A 157 3.30 7.68 12.61
N ASN A 158 3.04 6.48 12.11
CA ASN A 158 2.51 5.36 12.90
C ASN A 158 3.41 4.12 12.91
N ILE A 159 4.69 4.28 12.59
CA ILE A 159 5.67 3.20 12.75
C ILE A 159 5.78 2.86 14.24
N GLN A 160 5.61 1.59 14.58
CA GLN A 160 5.54 1.12 15.98
C GLN A 160 6.84 0.43 16.38
N SER A 161 7.77 1.17 16.99
CA SER A 161 8.97 0.57 17.59
C SER A 161 8.59 -0.48 18.64
N GLY A 162 9.36 -1.55 18.71
CA GLY A 162 9.14 -2.68 19.62
C GLY A 162 8.25 -3.78 19.03
N LYS A 163 7.76 -3.65 17.81
CA LYS A 163 7.05 -4.71 17.09
C LYS A 163 7.89 -5.24 15.94
N ASP A 164 7.83 -6.53 15.68
CA ASP A 164 8.47 -7.15 14.53
C ASP A 164 7.66 -6.89 13.26
N TYR A 165 8.25 -6.16 12.33
CA TYR A 165 7.65 -5.85 11.02
C TYR A 165 8.01 -6.91 9.97
N PRO A 166 7.22 -7.04 8.91
CA PRO A 166 7.60 -7.82 7.73
C PRO A 166 8.86 -7.26 7.07
N ALA A 167 9.47 -8.02 6.17
CA ALA A 167 10.43 -7.45 5.24
C ALA A 167 9.74 -6.40 4.37
N ILE A 168 10.37 -5.23 4.16
CA ILE A 168 9.77 -4.13 3.42
C ILE A 168 10.72 -3.68 2.31
N LEU A 169 10.21 -3.63 1.08
CA LEU A 169 10.89 -2.98 -0.03
C LEU A 169 10.04 -1.81 -0.53
N VAL A 170 10.41 -0.61 -0.14
CA VAL A 170 9.85 0.63 -0.66
C VAL A 170 10.42 0.88 -2.04
N THR A 171 9.56 1.15 -3.03
CA THR A 171 10.00 1.54 -4.38
C THR A 171 9.51 2.92 -4.73
N THR A 172 10.37 3.72 -5.37
CA THR A 172 10.03 5.08 -5.82
C THR A 172 10.84 5.45 -7.07
N ALA A 173 10.53 6.60 -7.65
CA ALA A 173 11.23 7.14 -8.80
C ALA A 173 11.66 8.59 -8.53
N ASP A 174 12.86 8.95 -8.94
CA ASP A 174 13.51 10.23 -8.57
C ASP A 174 12.84 11.47 -9.19
N THR A 175 12.17 11.32 -10.33
CA THR A 175 11.44 12.38 -11.03
C THR A 175 9.92 12.22 -10.98
N ASP A 176 9.41 11.49 -9.99
CA ASP A 176 7.97 11.37 -9.76
C ASP A 176 7.41 12.72 -9.29
N ASP A 177 6.65 13.38 -10.16
CA ASP A 177 6.02 14.67 -9.90
C ASP A 177 4.56 14.55 -9.43
N ARG A 178 4.00 13.35 -9.45
CA ARG A 178 2.65 13.07 -8.94
C ARG A 178 2.68 12.77 -7.44
N VAL A 179 3.42 11.75 -7.05
CA VAL A 179 3.71 11.45 -5.64
C VAL A 179 5.21 11.62 -5.42
N VAL A 180 5.58 12.80 -4.94
CA VAL A 180 7.00 13.16 -4.82
C VAL A 180 7.79 12.12 -4.02
N PRO A 181 9.03 11.78 -4.46
CA PRO A 181 9.82 10.71 -3.83
C PRO A 181 10.14 10.99 -2.35
N GLY A 182 10.01 12.25 -1.91
CA GLY A 182 10.15 12.63 -0.51
C GLY A 182 9.25 11.85 0.45
N HIS A 183 8.05 11.41 0.03
CA HIS A 183 7.21 10.51 0.80
C HIS A 183 7.92 9.19 1.10
N SER A 184 8.47 8.56 0.06
CA SER A 184 9.16 7.27 0.16
C SER A 184 10.49 7.39 0.91
N PHE A 185 11.25 8.48 0.69
CA PHE A 185 12.51 8.72 1.40
C PHE A 185 12.31 8.87 2.90
N LYS A 186 11.35 9.71 3.31
CA LYS A 186 11.02 9.91 4.73
C LYS A 186 10.56 8.60 5.39
N TYR A 187 9.67 7.88 4.71
CA TYR A 187 9.14 6.63 5.23
C TYR A 187 10.24 5.57 5.38
N ALA A 188 11.05 5.35 4.35
CA ALA A 188 12.16 4.39 4.41
C ALA A 188 13.17 4.76 5.51
N ALA A 189 13.56 6.03 5.62
CA ALA A 189 14.47 6.49 6.66
C ALA A 189 13.90 6.24 8.07
N ALA A 190 12.60 6.49 8.26
CA ALA A 190 11.93 6.24 9.54
C ALA A 190 11.84 4.74 9.87
N LEU A 191 11.58 3.87 8.88
CA LEU A 191 11.60 2.42 9.06
C LEU A 191 13.00 1.93 9.47
N GLN A 192 14.04 2.42 8.80
CA GLN A 192 15.43 2.02 9.09
C GLN A 192 15.93 2.50 10.45
N ALA A 193 15.42 3.63 10.93
CA ALA A 193 15.76 4.17 12.26
C ALA A 193 14.97 3.52 13.41
N ALA A 194 13.84 2.89 13.11
CA ALA A 194 12.97 2.30 14.12
C ALA A 194 13.45 0.89 14.55
N GLN A 195 13.14 0.53 15.80
CA GLN A 195 13.37 -0.82 16.31
C GLN A 195 12.17 -1.71 15.97
N ILE A 196 12.13 -2.25 14.77
CA ILE A 196 11.00 -2.99 14.19
C ILE A 196 11.39 -4.41 13.73
N GLY A 197 12.33 -5.03 14.41
CA GLY A 197 12.78 -6.39 14.19
C GLY A 197 13.93 -6.52 13.18
N PRO A 198 14.41 -7.74 12.94
CA PRO A 198 15.65 -7.98 12.19
C PRO A 198 15.46 -8.10 10.68
N LYS A 199 14.22 -8.07 10.17
CA LYS A 199 13.98 -8.23 8.73
C LYS A 199 14.43 -7.00 7.95
N PRO A 200 14.81 -7.14 6.66
CA PRO A 200 15.32 -6.03 5.88
C PRO A 200 14.24 -4.99 5.57
N HIS A 201 14.60 -3.71 5.72
CA HIS A 201 13.79 -2.55 5.36
C HIS A 201 14.58 -1.74 4.34
N LEU A 202 14.25 -1.91 3.06
CA LEU A 202 15.01 -1.43 1.93
C LEU A 202 14.23 -0.39 1.13
N ILE A 203 14.96 0.45 0.40
CA ILE A 203 14.40 1.33 -0.61
C ILE A 203 15.11 1.12 -1.95
N ARG A 204 14.33 1.00 -3.03
CA ARG A 204 14.81 1.06 -4.40
C ARG A 204 14.34 2.34 -5.06
N ILE A 205 15.28 3.11 -5.58
CA ILE A 205 15.02 4.37 -6.28
C ILE A 205 15.30 4.14 -7.76
N GLU A 206 14.26 4.25 -8.60
CA GLU A 206 14.43 4.21 -10.04
C GLU A 206 14.83 5.60 -10.52
N THR A 207 15.97 5.69 -11.21
CA THR A 207 16.50 6.96 -11.70
C THR A 207 15.94 7.31 -13.08
N ARG A 208 15.70 8.59 -13.30
CA ARG A 208 15.13 9.13 -14.56
C ARG A 208 13.78 8.50 -14.90
N ALA A 209 12.92 8.33 -13.92
CA ALA A 209 11.60 7.74 -14.07
C ALA A 209 10.56 8.53 -13.27
N GLY A 210 9.34 8.62 -13.80
CA GLY A 210 8.18 9.25 -13.16
C GLY A 210 7.24 8.24 -12.48
N HIS A 211 6.01 8.66 -12.24
CA HIS A 211 4.99 7.90 -11.53
C HIS A 211 4.41 6.72 -12.36
N GLY A 212 5.21 5.73 -12.65
CA GLY A 212 4.81 4.59 -13.50
C GLY A 212 5.17 4.73 -14.98
N SER A 213 5.89 5.79 -15.35
CA SER A 213 6.36 6.04 -16.71
C SER A 213 7.88 6.26 -16.74
N GLY A 214 8.47 6.25 -17.94
CA GLY A 214 9.90 6.49 -18.13
C GLY A 214 10.80 5.29 -17.83
N LYS A 215 10.24 4.11 -17.55
CA LYS A 215 11.00 2.88 -17.37
C LYS A 215 11.16 2.16 -18.71
N PRO A 216 12.38 1.77 -19.11
CA PRO A 216 12.56 0.94 -20.30
C PRO A 216 11.96 -0.45 -20.10
N THR A 217 11.48 -1.06 -21.19
CA THR A 217 10.84 -2.41 -21.17
C THR A 217 11.76 -3.49 -20.62
N ALA A 218 13.09 -3.30 -20.70
CA ALA A 218 14.09 -4.24 -20.19
C ALA A 218 14.33 -4.15 -18.66
N LYS A 219 13.64 -3.25 -17.98
CA LYS A 219 13.64 -3.11 -16.53
C LYS A 219 12.31 -3.60 -15.94
#